data_0fe3b717a8086a4ea251256df623f21d
#
_entry.id   0fe3b717a8086a4ea251256df623f21d
#
_cell.length_a   1.000
_cell.length_b   1.000
_cell.length_c   1.000
_cell.angle_alpha   90.00
_cell.angle_beta   90.00
_cell.angle_gamma   90.00
#
_symmetry.space_group_name_H-M   'P 1'
#
loop_
_entity.id
_entity.type
_entity.pdbx_description
1 polymer ?
#
loop_
_entity_poly.entity_id
_entity_poly.type
_entity_poly.pdbx_seq_one_letter_code
_entity_poly.pdbx_strand_id
1 'polypeptide(L)'
;SSCDNVISVAATEATGNRAYYSTSNDRVDIAAPGGDVGTDANADGYGDGVLAFGSNESLAFYQGTSMASPHVAGAIGILYALVPELLSSQVDALIIDGHLTDDIGEEGRDNIFGYGLLNINKAVTRIIDEEGLDFTYGSISPGSINLGKEFNTYDIEVTKVGDGELSVVSVENDIPSAITISEQNVD
;
A
#
# COMPACT_ATOMS: atom_id res chain seq x y z
N SER A 1 21.41 5.06 -0.99
CA SER A 1 22.11 5.49 0.22
C SER A 1 23.49 4.84 0.28
N SER A 2 24.47 5.48 0.92
CA SER A 2 25.79 4.89 1.19
C SER A 2 25.97 4.58 2.68
N CYS A 3 24.90 4.68 3.46
CA CYS A 3 24.89 4.39 4.89
C CYS A 3 24.47 2.95 5.14
N ASP A 4 25.12 2.29 6.08
CA ASP A 4 24.71 0.98 6.55
C ASP A 4 23.41 1.09 7.38
N ASN A 5 22.58 0.05 7.38
CA ASN A 5 21.30 -0.01 8.06
C ASN A 5 20.27 1.04 7.60
N VAL A 6 20.31 1.39 6.32
CA VAL A 6 19.35 2.31 5.67
C VAL A 6 18.88 1.67 4.38
N ILE A 7 17.57 1.50 4.24
CA ILE A 7 16.95 1.03 3.00
C ILE A 7 16.97 2.15 1.96
N SER A 8 17.62 1.90 0.84
CA SER A 8 17.74 2.85 -0.28
C SER A 8 16.61 2.61 -1.28
N VAL A 9 15.74 3.61 -1.45
CA VAL A 9 14.51 3.48 -2.23
C VAL A 9 14.64 4.19 -3.57
N ALA A 10 14.43 3.46 -4.67
CA ALA A 10 14.24 4.01 -6.01
C ALA A 10 12.77 4.35 -6.26
N ALA A 11 12.51 5.15 -7.30
CA ALA A 11 11.16 5.57 -7.67
C ALA A 11 10.73 4.99 -9.02
N THR A 12 9.49 4.49 -9.07
CA THR A 12 8.80 4.14 -10.31
C THR A 12 7.74 5.17 -10.66
N GLU A 13 7.42 5.27 -11.94
CA GLU A 13 6.23 5.93 -12.45
C GLU A 13 5.02 4.97 -12.41
N ALA A 14 3.82 5.45 -12.81
CA ALA A 14 2.58 4.69 -12.74
C ALA A 14 2.59 3.38 -13.56
N THR A 15 3.41 3.30 -14.62
CA THR A 15 3.53 2.09 -15.45
C THR A 15 4.51 1.06 -14.90
N GLY A 16 5.16 1.34 -13.75
CA GLY A 16 6.17 0.47 -13.15
C GLY A 16 7.59 0.67 -13.69
N ASN A 17 7.78 1.53 -14.70
CA ASN A 17 9.11 1.87 -15.20
C ASN A 17 9.84 2.79 -14.20
N ARG A 18 11.17 2.86 -14.34
CA ARG A 18 11.97 3.79 -13.55
C ARG A 18 11.56 5.24 -13.83
N ALA A 19 11.20 5.99 -12.80
CA ALA A 19 10.99 7.42 -12.93
C ALA A 19 12.29 8.12 -13.38
N TYR A 20 12.17 9.10 -14.29
CA TYR A 20 13.32 9.75 -14.94
C TYR A 20 14.31 10.39 -13.96
N TYR A 21 13.82 10.84 -12.83
CA TYR A 21 14.60 11.48 -11.77
C TYR A 21 15.22 10.48 -10.78
N SER A 22 14.82 9.20 -10.83
CA SER A 22 15.30 8.18 -9.89
C SER A 22 16.75 7.83 -10.18
N THR A 23 17.59 7.88 -9.15
CA THR A 23 18.99 7.47 -9.25
C THR A 23 19.11 5.95 -9.29
N SER A 24 20.02 5.44 -10.10
CA SER A 24 20.35 4.01 -10.18
C SER A 24 21.81 3.78 -9.79
N ASN A 25 22.08 2.81 -8.94
CA ASN A 25 23.41 2.36 -8.55
C ASN A 25 23.34 1.03 -7.78
N ASP A 26 24.48 0.50 -7.38
CA ASP A 26 24.64 -0.75 -6.64
C ASP A 26 24.14 -0.71 -5.17
N ARG A 27 23.56 0.41 -4.73
CA ARG A 27 23.06 0.63 -3.38
C ARG A 27 21.54 0.76 -3.30
N VAL A 28 20.83 0.59 -4.42
CA VAL A 28 19.37 0.54 -4.42
C VAL A 28 18.94 -0.80 -3.83
N ASP A 29 18.08 -0.76 -2.82
CA ASP A 29 17.56 -1.96 -2.17
C ASP A 29 16.17 -2.32 -2.68
N ILE A 30 15.29 -1.33 -2.89
CA ILE A 30 13.90 -1.54 -3.27
C ILE A 30 13.39 -0.36 -4.11
N ALA A 31 12.43 -0.60 -4.98
CA ALA A 31 11.70 0.44 -5.69
C ALA A 31 10.28 0.59 -5.13
N ALA A 32 9.73 1.80 -5.22
CA ALA A 32 8.35 2.08 -4.83
C ALA A 32 7.76 3.22 -5.68
N PRO A 33 6.43 3.41 -5.70
CA PRO A 33 5.79 4.46 -6.47
C PRO A 33 6.26 5.87 -6.08
N GLY A 34 6.88 6.57 -7.01
CA GLY A 34 7.32 7.95 -6.85
C GLY A 34 6.56 8.93 -7.74
N GLY A 35 5.85 8.40 -8.76
CA GLY A 35 5.03 9.16 -9.70
C GLY A 35 5.81 9.91 -10.77
N ASP A 36 5.09 10.42 -11.77
CA ASP A 36 5.55 11.37 -12.78
C ASP A 36 4.40 12.30 -13.18
N VAL A 37 4.44 13.52 -12.69
CA VAL A 37 3.39 14.53 -12.99
C VAL A 37 3.44 15.04 -14.42
N GLY A 38 4.48 14.70 -15.19
CA GLY A 38 4.63 15.04 -16.59
C GLY A 38 4.00 14.03 -17.56
N THR A 39 3.54 12.87 -17.06
CA THR A 39 2.88 11.82 -17.84
C THR A 39 1.44 11.66 -17.40
N ASP A 40 0.59 11.16 -18.30
CA ASP A 40 -0.80 10.80 -18.08
C ASP A 40 -1.02 9.48 -18.85
N ALA A 41 -0.56 8.37 -18.25
CA ALA A 41 -0.59 7.05 -18.88
C ALA A 41 -2.00 6.43 -18.92
N ASN A 42 -2.87 6.83 -17.97
CA ASN A 42 -4.25 6.35 -17.88
C ASN A 42 -5.23 7.24 -18.67
N ALA A 43 -4.77 8.38 -19.20
CA ALA A 43 -5.54 9.37 -19.98
C ALA A 43 -6.77 9.94 -19.22
N ASP A 44 -6.62 10.17 -17.91
CA ASP A 44 -7.67 10.76 -17.08
C ASP A 44 -7.63 12.30 -17.03
N GLY A 45 -6.62 12.90 -17.66
CA GLY A 45 -6.41 14.36 -17.75
C GLY A 45 -5.57 14.93 -16.59
N TYR A 46 -5.03 14.07 -15.73
CA TYR A 46 -4.13 14.46 -14.65
C TYR A 46 -2.76 13.80 -14.82
N GLY A 47 -1.72 14.43 -14.31
CA GLY A 47 -0.40 13.81 -14.28
C GLY A 47 -0.33 12.67 -13.25
N ASP A 48 0.38 11.59 -13.59
CA ASP A 48 0.50 10.36 -12.80
C ASP A 48 1.39 10.53 -11.55
N GLY A 49 1.17 11.59 -10.80
CA GLY A 49 1.84 11.84 -9.53
C GLY A 49 1.22 11.08 -8.37
N VAL A 50 1.91 11.08 -7.25
CA VAL A 50 1.37 10.60 -5.98
C VAL A 50 0.49 11.68 -5.37
N LEU A 51 -0.79 11.39 -5.19
CA LEU A 51 -1.73 12.32 -4.55
C LEU A 51 -1.47 12.39 -3.05
N ALA A 52 -1.22 13.57 -2.55
CA ALA A 52 -0.98 13.80 -1.11
C ALA A 52 -1.50 15.17 -0.68
N PHE A 53 -1.62 15.35 0.64
CA PHE A 53 -1.92 16.65 1.20
C PHE A 53 -0.74 17.60 1.03
N GLY A 54 -1.02 18.76 0.46
CA GLY A 54 -0.09 19.88 0.39
C GLY A 54 -0.21 20.84 1.58
N SER A 55 0.52 21.93 1.52
CA SER A 55 0.32 23.06 2.43
C SER A 55 -1.09 23.62 2.27
N ASN A 56 -1.70 24.06 3.35
CA ASN A 56 -3.06 24.62 3.39
C ASN A 56 -4.21 23.62 3.15
N GLU A 57 -4.03 22.36 3.59
CA GLU A 57 -5.08 21.34 3.50
C GLU A 57 -5.58 21.04 2.07
N SER A 58 -4.81 21.42 1.05
CA SER A 58 -5.11 21.12 -0.33
C SER A 58 -4.53 19.77 -0.75
N LEU A 59 -5.21 19.08 -1.66
CA LEU A 59 -4.67 17.90 -2.34
C LEU A 59 -3.84 18.35 -3.55
N ALA A 60 -2.69 17.72 -3.75
CA ALA A 60 -1.84 17.96 -4.90
C ALA A 60 -1.12 16.67 -5.32
N PHE A 61 -0.77 16.60 -6.60
CA PHE A 61 0.06 15.52 -7.14
C PHE A 61 1.54 15.88 -6.99
N TYR A 62 2.30 14.96 -6.44
CA TYR A 62 3.74 15.09 -6.23
C TYR A 62 4.49 13.98 -6.94
N GLN A 63 5.77 14.24 -7.22
CA GLN A 63 6.68 13.22 -7.75
C GLN A 63 8.02 13.29 -7.06
N GLY A 64 8.69 12.16 -6.93
CA GLY A 64 10.04 12.10 -6.36
C GLY A 64 10.28 10.80 -5.59
N THR A 65 11.56 10.49 -5.36
CA THR A 65 11.95 9.45 -4.39
C THR A 65 11.48 9.80 -2.98
N SER A 66 11.18 11.08 -2.71
CA SER A 66 10.52 11.54 -1.48
C SER A 66 9.09 11.02 -1.33
N MET A 67 8.42 10.61 -2.41
CA MET A 67 7.12 9.96 -2.40
C MET A 67 7.28 8.43 -2.34
N ALA A 68 8.31 7.87 -2.98
CA ALA A 68 8.59 6.44 -2.94
C ALA A 68 9.00 5.96 -1.52
N SER A 69 9.86 6.70 -0.85
CA SER A 69 10.37 6.34 0.49
C SER A 69 9.25 6.13 1.54
N PRO A 70 8.24 7.01 1.67
CA PRO A 70 7.15 6.79 2.63
C PRO A 70 6.25 5.60 2.29
N HIS A 71 6.16 5.15 1.04
CA HIS A 71 5.46 3.90 0.70
C HIS A 71 6.17 2.70 1.36
N VAL A 72 7.50 2.63 1.27
CA VAL A 72 8.28 1.58 1.93
C VAL A 72 8.16 1.69 3.44
N ALA A 73 8.28 2.89 4.00
CA ALA A 73 8.15 3.10 5.45
C ALA A 73 6.76 2.70 5.96
N GLY A 74 5.68 3.04 5.22
CA GLY A 74 4.31 2.63 5.55
C GLY A 74 4.12 1.12 5.50
N ALA A 75 4.65 0.47 4.47
CA ALA A 75 4.61 -0.99 4.34
C ALA A 75 5.31 -1.68 5.52
N ILE A 76 6.52 -1.23 5.87
CA ILE A 76 7.25 -1.75 7.03
C ILE A 76 6.48 -1.48 8.34
N GLY A 77 5.84 -0.32 8.46
CA GLY A 77 4.97 0.00 9.60
C GLY A 77 3.80 -0.99 9.74
N ILE A 78 3.19 -1.44 8.64
CA ILE A 78 2.16 -2.49 8.64
C ILE A 78 2.76 -3.81 9.14
N LEU A 79 3.96 -4.20 8.68
CA LEU A 79 4.61 -5.43 9.14
C LEU A 79 4.86 -5.41 10.66
N TYR A 80 5.35 -4.29 11.19
CA TYR A 80 5.51 -4.13 12.65
C TYR A 80 4.19 -4.11 13.42
N ALA A 81 3.11 -3.65 12.81
CA ALA A 81 1.80 -3.71 13.43
C ALA A 81 1.28 -5.15 13.53
N LEU A 82 1.60 -6.01 12.54
CA LEU A 82 1.24 -7.42 12.53
C LEU A 82 2.15 -8.26 13.43
N VAL A 83 3.44 -7.98 13.41
CA VAL A 83 4.47 -8.69 14.21
C VAL A 83 5.31 -7.66 14.97
N PRO A 84 4.90 -7.24 16.18
CA PRO A 84 5.59 -6.21 16.95
C PRO A 84 7.06 -6.55 17.29
N GLU A 85 7.38 -7.84 17.36
CA GLU A 85 8.73 -8.35 17.67
C GLU A 85 9.60 -8.54 16.40
N LEU A 86 9.11 -8.12 15.21
CA LEU A 86 9.85 -8.23 13.96
C LEU A 86 11.19 -7.49 14.06
N LEU A 87 12.26 -8.16 13.71
CA LEU A 87 13.59 -7.56 13.71
C LEU A 87 13.87 -6.84 12.37
N SER A 88 14.69 -5.79 12.41
CA SER A 88 15.10 -5.10 11.16
C SER A 88 15.78 -6.05 10.16
N SER A 89 16.57 -7.01 10.66
CA SER A 89 17.19 -8.03 9.81
C SER A 89 16.19 -8.97 9.12
N GLN A 90 15.02 -9.18 9.71
CA GLN A 90 13.93 -9.94 9.07
C GLN A 90 13.24 -9.11 7.99
N VAL A 91 13.10 -7.79 8.18
CA VAL A 91 12.64 -6.88 7.12
C VAL A 91 13.62 -6.90 5.94
N ASP A 92 14.93 -6.83 6.20
CA ASP A 92 15.95 -6.94 5.15
C ASP A 92 15.84 -8.27 4.40
N ALA A 93 15.64 -9.39 5.12
CA ALA A 93 15.44 -10.70 4.52
C ALA A 93 14.18 -10.75 3.63
N LEU A 94 13.05 -10.15 4.05
CA LEU A 94 11.84 -10.07 3.24
C LEU A 94 12.07 -9.31 1.91
N ILE A 95 12.92 -8.29 1.92
CA ILE A 95 13.31 -7.57 0.70
C ILE A 95 14.22 -8.45 -0.17
N ILE A 96 15.28 -9.01 0.41
CA ILE A 96 16.32 -9.78 -0.29
C ILE A 96 15.74 -11.06 -0.92
N ASP A 97 14.86 -11.75 -0.21
CA ASP A 97 14.26 -13.02 -0.65
C ASP A 97 13.03 -12.81 -1.56
N GLY A 98 12.69 -11.57 -1.91
CA GLY A 98 11.58 -11.25 -2.80
C GLY A 98 10.19 -11.44 -2.19
N HIS A 99 10.10 -11.47 -0.84
CA HIS A 99 8.83 -11.61 -0.13
C HIS A 99 8.13 -10.27 0.16
N LEU A 100 8.84 -9.16 0.01
CA LEU A 100 8.29 -7.81 0.07
C LEU A 100 8.33 -7.11 -1.30
N THR A 101 8.79 -7.79 -2.35
CA THR A 101 8.99 -7.20 -3.67
C THR A 101 8.47 -8.08 -4.80
N ASP A 102 8.09 -7.44 -5.90
CA ASP A 102 7.96 -8.06 -7.22
C ASP A 102 9.22 -7.77 -8.01
N ASP A 103 9.89 -8.80 -8.49
CA ASP A 103 11.05 -8.66 -9.34
C ASP A 103 10.64 -8.02 -10.67
N ILE A 104 11.22 -6.87 -10.95
CA ILE A 104 11.00 -6.08 -12.17
C ILE A 104 12.36 -5.63 -12.74
N GLY A 105 12.42 -5.48 -14.05
CA GLY A 105 13.67 -5.15 -14.74
C GLY A 105 14.47 -6.39 -15.13
N GLU A 106 15.77 -6.42 -14.81
CA GLU A 106 16.60 -7.61 -14.98
C GLU A 106 16.31 -8.62 -13.86
N GLU A 107 16.33 -9.91 -14.19
CA GLU A 107 16.05 -10.98 -13.22
C GLU A 107 16.97 -10.91 -12.00
N GLY A 108 16.39 -10.93 -10.83
CA GLY A 108 17.10 -10.79 -9.56
C GLY A 108 17.38 -9.33 -9.20
N ARG A 109 18.37 -9.13 -8.31
CA ARG A 109 18.73 -7.78 -7.90
C ARG A 109 19.43 -7.00 -9.01
N ASP A 110 18.93 -5.84 -9.35
CA ASP A 110 19.54 -4.92 -10.31
C ASP A 110 19.87 -3.53 -9.71
N ASN A 111 20.53 -2.68 -10.49
CA ASN A 111 20.95 -1.35 -10.02
C ASN A 111 19.86 -0.27 -10.15
N ILE A 112 18.73 -0.58 -10.76
CA ILE A 112 17.62 0.35 -11.04
C ILE A 112 16.53 0.20 -9.99
N PHE A 113 16.12 -1.05 -9.72
CA PHE A 113 14.98 -1.39 -8.88
C PHE A 113 15.39 -2.10 -7.57
N GLY A 114 16.68 -2.40 -7.39
CA GLY A 114 17.17 -3.19 -6.26
C GLY A 114 16.66 -4.63 -6.34
N TYR A 115 15.98 -5.09 -5.31
CA TYR A 115 15.32 -6.40 -5.27
C TYR A 115 13.90 -6.39 -5.85
N GLY A 116 13.48 -5.27 -6.44
CA GLY A 116 12.22 -5.13 -7.15
C GLY A 116 11.28 -4.05 -6.59
N LEU A 117 10.06 -4.03 -7.12
CA LEU A 117 8.98 -3.10 -6.75
C LEU A 117 8.28 -3.57 -5.47
N LEU A 118 8.09 -2.67 -4.53
CA LEU A 118 7.37 -2.92 -3.28
C LEU A 118 6.03 -3.62 -3.51
N ASN A 119 5.84 -4.77 -2.86
CA ASN A 119 4.58 -5.51 -2.81
C ASN A 119 4.29 -5.97 -1.38
N ILE A 120 3.58 -5.12 -0.63
CA ILE A 120 3.24 -5.41 0.77
C ILE A 120 2.34 -6.65 0.91
N ASN A 121 1.50 -6.95 -0.09
CA ASN A 121 0.62 -8.10 -0.03
C ASN A 121 1.38 -9.42 0.09
N LYS A 122 2.51 -9.57 -0.60
CA LYS A 122 3.36 -10.76 -0.48
C LYS A 122 3.86 -10.96 0.95
N ALA A 123 4.39 -9.90 1.57
CA ALA A 123 4.93 -9.98 2.91
C ALA A 123 3.85 -10.25 3.96
N VAL A 124 2.70 -9.60 3.84
CA VAL A 124 1.55 -9.83 4.74
C VAL A 124 1.05 -11.26 4.62
N THR A 125 0.85 -11.77 3.40
CA THR A 125 0.40 -13.15 3.17
C THR A 125 1.39 -14.14 3.79
N ARG A 126 2.70 -13.94 3.55
CA ARG A 126 3.73 -14.81 4.13
C ARG A 126 3.72 -14.81 5.66
N ILE A 127 3.62 -13.63 6.28
CA ILE A 127 3.58 -13.51 7.75
C ILE A 127 2.33 -14.21 8.31
N ILE A 128 1.18 -14.05 7.66
CA ILE A 128 -0.07 -14.71 8.05
C ILE A 128 0.11 -16.24 8.00
N ASP A 129 0.67 -16.76 6.91
CA ASP A 129 0.89 -18.19 6.72
C ASP A 129 1.90 -18.78 7.72
N GLU A 130 3.01 -18.07 8.00
CA GLU A 130 4.05 -18.52 8.90
C GLU A 130 3.66 -18.44 10.39
N GLU A 131 2.95 -17.41 10.79
CA GLU A 131 2.50 -17.22 12.18
C GLU A 131 1.18 -17.96 12.49
N GLY A 132 0.57 -18.57 11.47
CA GLY A 132 -0.73 -19.23 11.61
C GLY A 132 -1.84 -18.27 12.03
N LEU A 133 -1.69 -17.00 11.68
CA LEU A 133 -2.65 -15.94 11.98
C LEU A 133 -3.84 -16.10 11.04
N ASP A 134 -4.97 -16.53 11.59
CA ASP A 134 -6.23 -16.62 10.84
C ASP A 134 -6.86 -15.21 10.76
N PHE A 135 -6.45 -14.44 9.76
CA PHE A 135 -7.08 -13.16 9.46
C PHE A 135 -8.26 -13.38 8.53
N THR A 136 -9.43 -13.44 9.09
CA THR A 136 -10.65 -13.18 8.33
C THR A 136 -10.72 -11.69 8.01
N TYR A 137 -10.30 -11.28 6.83
CA TYR A 137 -10.53 -9.93 6.37
C TYR A 137 -11.72 -9.93 5.39
N GLY A 138 -12.68 -9.07 5.68
CA GLY A 138 -13.71 -8.73 4.71
C GLY A 138 -13.18 -7.66 3.76
N SER A 139 -13.42 -7.80 2.48
CA SER A 139 -13.24 -6.68 1.58
C SER A 139 -14.42 -5.73 1.74
N ILE A 140 -14.17 -4.52 2.19
CA ILE A 140 -15.16 -3.45 2.13
C ILE A 140 -14.98 -2.79 0.76
N SER A 141 -15.95 -2.99 -0.13
CA SER A 141 -16.02 -2.22 -1.37
C SER A 141 -17.06 -1.11 -1.17
N PRO A 142 -16.66 0.09 -0.75
CA PRO A 142 -17.58 1.21 -0.76
C PRO A 142 -17.88 1.52 -2.23
N GLY A 143 -19.12 1.35 -2.66
CA GLY A 143 -19.60 2.02 -3.85
C GLY A 143 -19.28 3.52 -3.75
N SER A 144 -19.27 4.24 -4.87
CA SER A 144 -18.95 5.67 -4.89
C SER A 144 -19.82 6.40 -3.85
N ILE A 145 -19.17 6.86 -2.77
CA ILE A 145 -19.82 7.68 -1.75
C ILE A 145 -19.94 9.08 -2.34
N ASN A 146 -21.15 9.41 -2.82
CA ASN A 146 -21.45 10.76 -3.27
C ASN A 146 -21.93 11.55 -2.03
N LEU A 147 -21.05 12.39 -1.48
CA LEU A 147 -21.36 13.28 -0.35
C LEU A 147 -22.26 14.47 -0.76
N GLY A 148 -23.23 14.22 -1.64
CA GLY A 148 -24.27 15.19 -1.97
C GLY A 148 -25.20 15.44 -0.77
N LYS A 149 -25.91 16.57 -0.78
CA LYS A 149 -26.80 17.04 0.29
C LYS A 149 -28.06 16.18 0.53
N GLU A 150 -28.19 15.02 -0.08
CA GLU A 150 -29.32 14.13 0.08
C GLU A 150 -28.91 12.89 0.85
N PHE A 151 -29.75 12.49 1.81
CA PHE A 151 -29.59 11.25 2.57
C PHE A 151 -29.75 10.06 1.61
N ASN A 152 -28.66 9.42 1.28
CA ASN A 152 -28.66 8.20 0.49
C ASN A 152 -28.34 7.01 1.40
N THR A 153 -29.05 5.92 1.17
CA THR A 153 -28.72 4.62 1.77
C THR A 153 -27.62 3.98 0.93
N TYR A 154 -26.53 3.59 1.56
CA TYR A 154 -25.44 2.85 0.91
C TYR A 154 -25.42 1.45 1.46
N ASP A 155 -25.46 0.48 0.58
CA ASP A 155 -25.20 -0.91 0.94
C ASP A 155 -23.68 -1.13 0.89
N ILE A 156 -23.11 -1.52 2.03
CA ILE A 156 -21.71 -1.94 2.12
C ILE A 156 -21.75 -3.46 2.18
N GLU A 157 -21.27 -4.09 1.10
CA GLU A 157 -21.11 -5.53 1.07
C GLU A 157 -19.79 -5.90 1.74
N VAL A 158 -19.87 -6.66 2.83
CA VAL A 158 -18.71 -7.21 3.52
C VAL A 158 -18.65 -8.70 3.21
N THR A 159 -17.72 -9.10 2.35
CA THR A 159 -17.53 -10.49 2.00
C THR A 159 -16.45 -11.11 2.90
N LYS A 160 -16.82 -12.16 3.63
CA LYS A 160 -15.88 -12.97 4.39
C LYS A 160 -15.08 -13.87 3.45
N VAL A 161 -13.76 -13.86 3.62
CA VAL A 161 -12.86 -14.80 2.94
C VAL A 161 -12.12 -15.58 4.02
N GLY A 162 -12.40 -16.89 4.13
CA GLY A 162 -11.81 -17.78 5.14
C GLY A 162 -12.85 -18.42 6.07
N ASP A 163 -12.41 -19.32 6.94
CA ASP A 163 -13.28 -20.20 7.76
C ASP A 163 -13.72 -19.62 9.12
N GLY A 164 -13.20 -18.45 9.54
CA GLY A 164 -13.55 -17.82 10.81
C GLY A 164 -15.01 -17.28 10.88
N GLU A 165 -15.51 -16.90 12.04
CA GLU A 165 -16.79 -16.20 12.20
C GLU A 165 -16.60 -14.70 11.97
N LEU A 166 -17.43 -14.09 11.10
CA LEU A 166 -17.50 -12.65 10.95
C LEU A 166 -18.51 -12.08 11.94
N SER A 167 -18.05 -11.28 12.90
CA SER A 167 -18.93 -10.56 13.80
C SER A 167 -18.66 -9.06 13.75
N VAL A 168 -19.72 -8.25 13.71
CA VAL A 168 -19.60 -6.81 13.89
C VAL A 168 -19.57 -6.52 15.38
N VAL A 169 -18.40 -6.12 15.90
CA VAL A 169 -18.21 -5.88 17.34
C VAL A 169 -18.68 -4.48 17.73
N SER A 170 -18.43 -3.47 16.91
CA SER A 170 -18.96 -2.13 17.09
C SER A 170 -18.91 -1.33 15.79
N VAL A 171 -19.81 -0.36 15.66
CA VAL A 171 -19.73 0.70 14.66
C VAL A 171 -19.77 2.02 15.38
N GLU A 172 -18.69 2.77 15.30
CA GLU A 172 -18.61 4.12 15.82
C GLU A 172 -18.79 5.12 14.67
N ASN A 173 -19.68 6.08 14.85
CA ASN A 173 -19.86 7.17 13.90
C ASN A 173 -20.16 8.48 14.65
N ASP A 174 -19.74 9.59 14.08
CA ASP A 174 -19.94 10.92 14.66
C ASP A 174 -21.36 11.44 14.47
N ILE A 175 -22.23 10.71 13.75
CA ILE A 175 -23.63 11.05 13.47
C ILE A 175 -24.54 9.85 13.78
N PRO A 176 -24.77 9.53 15.06
CA PRO A 176 -25.45 8.29 15.48
C PRO A 176 -26.85 8.05 14.90
N SER A 177 -27.54 9.09 14.46
CA SER A 177 -28.90 8.99 13.90
C SER A 177 -28.93 8.71 12.39
N ALA A 178 -27.78 8.69 11.73
CA ALA A 178 -27.67 8.60 10.26
C ALA A 178 -27.25 7.22 9.76
N ILE A 179 -26.81 6.31 10.63
CA ILE A 179 -26.36 4.97 10.23
C ILE A 179 -27.22 3.91 10.89
N THR A 180 -27.90 3.12 10.06
CA THR A 180 -28.60 1.91 10.50
C THR A 180 -27.88 0.71 9.91
N ILE A 181 -27.50 -0.24 10.77
CA ILE A 181 -26.91 -1.50 10.33
C ILE A 181 -27.99 -2.57 10.40
N SER A 182 -28.23 -3.24 9.28
CA SER A 182 -29.05 -4.44 9.22
C SER A 182 -28.15 -5.63 8.93
N GLU A 183 -28.06 -6.59 9.82
CA GLU A 183 -27.42 -7.87 9.55
C GLU A 183 -28.35 -8.71 8.70
N GLN A 184 -27.88 -9.12 7.52
CA GLN A 184 -28.50 -10.22 6.78
C GLN A 184 -27.55 -11.40 6.88
N ASN A 185 -27.91 -12.39 7.69
CA ASN A 185 -27.28 -13.68 7.66
C ASN A 185 -27.72 -14.37 6.35
N VAL A 186 -26.79 -14.56 5.43
CA VAL A 186 -27.00 -15.42 4.27
C VAL A 186 -26.49 -16.80 4.66
N ASP A 187 -27.41 -17.75 4.83
CA ASP A 187 -27.13 -19.17 5.05
C ASP A 187 -26.40 -19.80 3.83
#